data_59a17329fca2166bd0f2ac8f5f823bdf
#
_entry.id   59a17329fca2166bd0f2ac8f5f823bdf
#
_cell.length_a   1.000
_cell.length_b   1.000
_cell.length_c   1.000
_cell.angle_alpha   90.00
_cell.angle_beta   90.00
_cell.angle_gamma   90.00
#
_symmetry.space_group_name_H-M   'P 1'
#
loop_
_entity.id
_entity.type
_entity.pdbx_description
1 polymer ?
#
loop_
_entity_poly.entity_id
_entity_poly.type
_entity_poly.pdbx_seq_one_letter_code
_entity_poly.pdbx_strand_id
1 'polypeptide(L)'
;NTCCTAPMGSSWTCVACARRRGARRRLEAGQFGLGGGSGIPALPVVDYSKFGDVEIVKMSKIKKLTADAMTRSWLNVPRITQFDDADITDLEAFRNSMKAEAEKRGSKLTPLPFIVKAVAAALVAEPSFNVSVHQDGESIVHKKFVHIGIAVDTPNGLLVPVVRNADKKGLFELADEINVLAKKARDGKLTPAEMQGGCFTISSLGAMGGNGFTPMVSAPTEVGILGVSRAQMKPVWNGKEFIPRNMLPLSLSYDHRAVNGADAGRFMTYLTGVIGDLRRLLL
;
A
#
# COMPACT_ATOMS: atom_id res chain seq x y z
N ASN A 1 24.78 43.55 -36.75
CA ASN A 1 24.34 43.92 -38.10
C ASN A 1 25.43 43.67 -39.12
N THR A 2 25.41 42.55 -39.80
CA THR A 2 25.84 42.41 -41.20
C THR A 2 25.31 41.06 -41.68
N CYS A 3 24.20 41.14 -42.44
CA CYS A 3 23.71 40.06 -43.27
C CYS A 3 24.68 39.89 -44.45
N CYS A 4 25.27 38.72 -44.62
CA CYS A 4 25.94 38.34 -45.86
C CYS A 4 24.88 37.92 -46.87
N THR A 5 24.70 38.72 -47.90
CA THR A 5 23.95 38.38 -49.14
C THR A 5 24.89 37.56 -50.03
N ALA A 6 24.52 36.32 -50.34
CA ALA A 6 25.23 35.49 -51.30
C ALA A 6 24.48 35.50 -52.67
N PRO A 7 25.20 35.48 -53.80
CA PRO A 7 24.57 35.37 -55.14
C PRO A 7 24.03 33.92 -55.37
N MET A 8 23.00 33.86 -56.21
CA MET A 8 22.35 32.59 -56.55
C MET A 8 23.33 31.62 -57.21
N GLY A 9 23.48 30.41 -56.61
CA GLY A 9 24.09 29.27 -57.30
C GLY A 9 25.13 28.43 -56.58
N SER A 10 25.37 28.60 -55.28
CA SER A 10 26.28 27.70 -54.58
C SER A 10 25.85 27.41 -53.14
N SER A 11 25.65 26.11 -52.82
CA SER A 11 25.33 25.60 -51.49
C SER A 11 26.56 25.64 -50.59
N TRP A 12 26.70 26.69 -49.77
CA TRP A 12 27.64 26.72 -48.67
C TRP A 12 26.91 26.54 -47.36
N THR A 13 27.04 25.37 -46.72
CA THR A 13 26.57 25.14 -45.36
C THR A 13 27.50 25.81 -44.38
N CYS A 14 27.10 26.90 -43.78
CA CYS A 14 27.84 27.57 -42.71
C CYS A 14 27.81 26.73 -41.45
N VAL A 15 28.95 26.11 -41.11
CA VAL A 15 29.17 25.23 -39.91
C VAL A 15 28.86 25.98 -38.61
N ALA A 16 28.98 27.29 -38.59
CA ALA A 16 28.67 28.13 -37.43
C ALA A 16 27.16 28.26 -37.16
N CYS A 17 26.28 28.12 -38.20
CA CYS A 17 24.81 28.11 -38.02
C CYS A 17 24.29 26.76 -37.54
N ALA A 18 25.01 25.66 -37.80
CA ALA A 18 24.61 24.31 -37.35
C ALA A 18 24.81 24.10 -35.84
N ARG A 19 25.77 24.81 -35.24
CA ARG A 19 26.03 24.71 -33.78
C ARG A 19 25.00 25.44 -32.90
N ARG A 20 24.19 26.36 -33.44
CA ARG A 20 23.16 27.06 -32.67
C ARG A 20 21.75 26.46 -32.78
N ARG A 21 21.53 25.46 -33.63
CA ARG A 21 20.24 24.74 -33.70
C ARG A 21 20.12 23.53 -32.79
N GLY A 22 21.20 23.15 -32.10
CA GLY A 22 21.21 22.01 -31.18
C GLY A 22 20.79 22.28 -29.73
N ALA A 23 20.48 23.53 -29.35
CA ALA A 23 20.34 23.92 -27.96
C ALA A 23 19.00 24.58 -27.61
N ARG A 24 17.96 24.35 -28.38
CA ARG A 24 16.59 24.65 -27.95
C ARG A 24 15.64 23.58 -28.46
N ARG A 25 15.81 22.33 -28.04
CA ARG A 25 14.64 21.52 -27.77
C ARG A 25 13.97 22.20 -26.58
N ARG A 26 12.88 22.92 -26.84
CA ARG A 26 11.87 23.14 -25.84
C ARG A 26 11.62 21.77 -25.24
N LEU A 27 11.83 21.63 -23.96
CA LEU A 27 11.19 20.59 -23.19
C LEU A 27 9.69 20.87 -23.39
N GLU A 28 9.12 20.30 -24.45
CA GLU A 28 7.68 20.11 -24.50
C GLU A 28 7.39 19.37 -23.21
N ALA A 29 6.58 19.97 -22.35
CA ALA A 29 6.08 19.37 -21.15
C ALA A 29 5.46 18.05 -21.58
N GLY A 30 6.27 16.98 -21.53
CA GLY A 30 5.79 15.62 -21.73
C GLY A 30 4.64 15.47 -20.76
N GLN A 31 3.50 15.07 -21.25
CA GLN A 31 2.32 14.73 -20.47
C GLN A 31 2.69 13.70 -19.41
N PHE A 32 3.32 14.16 -18.33
CA PHE A 32 3.33 13.43 -17.09
C PHE A 32 1.93 13.57 -16.52
N GLY A 33 1.20 12.48 -16.45
CA GLY A 33 -0.13 12.39 -15.85
C GLY A 33 -0.18 12.64 -14.34
N LEU A 34 0.67 13.51 -13.83
CA LEU A 34 0.66 14.04 -12.48
C LEU A 34 -0.05 15.40 -12.48
N GLY A 35 -1.34 15.37 -12.62
CA GLY A 35 -2.15 16.56 -12.48
C GLY A 35 -2.61 17.11 -13.80
N GLY A 36 -3.85 17.35 -13.88
CA GLY A 36 -4.58 17.91 -14.99
C GLY A 36 -5.79 17.08 -15.37
N GLY A 37 -6.45 16.44 -14.39
CA GLY A 37 -7.89 16.25 -14.48
C GLY A 37 -8.50 17.66 -14.53
N SER A 38 -9.57 17.86 -15.32
CA SER A 38 -10.20 19.17 -15.46
C SER A 38 -10.46 19.80 -14.08
N GLY A 39 -9.74 20.87 -13.76
CA GLY A 39 -9.89 21.63 -12.52
C GLY A 39 -8.72 21.57 -11.53
N ILE A 40 -7.70 20.73 -11.72
CA ILE A 40 -6.52 20.71 -10.85
C ILE A 40 -5.36 21.43 -11.55
N PRO A 41 -4.83 22.54 -10.98
CA PRO A 41 -3.69 23.26 -11.57
C PRO A 41 -2.46 22.36 -11.66
N ALA A 42 -1.73 22.42 -12.77
CA ALA A 42 -0.45 21.74 -12.89
C ALA A 42 0.57 22.35 -11.91
N LEU A 43 1.47 21.52 -11.38
CA LEU A 43 2.56 22.00 -10.56
C LEU A 43 3.52 22.88 -11.37
N PRO A 44 4.06 23.97 -10.79
CA PRO A 44 5.02 24.82 -11.47
C PRO A 44 6.31 24.05 -11.82
N VAL A 45 6.87 24.32 -12.98
CA VAL A 45 8.16 23.78 -13.39
C VAL A 45 9.27 24.56 -12.70
N VAL A 46 10.10 23.88 -11.91
CA VAL A 46 11.25 24.47 -11.21
C VAL A 46 12.54 24.00 -11.86
N ASP A 47 13.43 24.94 -12.22
CA ASP A 47 14.79 24.66 -12.68
C ASP A 47 15.72 24.59 -11.46
N TYR A 48 15.97 23.37 -10.98
CA TYR A 48 16.81 23.13 -9.81
C TYR A 48 18.30 23.38 -10.06
N SER A 49 18.77 23.42 -11.32
CA SER A 49 20.17 23.69 -11.65
C SER A 49 20.64 25.11 -11.23
N LYS A 50 19.68 25.99 -10.95
CA LYS A 50 19.93 27.33 -10.41
C LYS A 50 20.40 27.34 -8.94
N PHE A 51 20.20 26.22 -8.23
CA PHE A 51 20.46 26.12 -6.80
C PHE A 51 21.66 25.22 -6.47
N GLY A 52 22.16 24.47 -7.44
CA GLY A 52 23.31 23.57 -7.27
C GLY A 52 23.33 22.47 -8.34
N ASP A 53 24.30 21.57 -8.20
CA ASP A 53 24.42 20.42 -9.11
C ASP A 53 23.22 19.48 -8.94
N VAL A 54 22.69 19.01 -10.06
CA VAL A 54 21.51 18.12 -10.09
C VAL A 54 21.76 16.93 -11.00
N GLU A 55 21.30 15.77 -10.57
CA GLU A 55 21.22 14.56 -11.39
C GLU A 55 19.77 14.23 -11.69
N ILE A 56 19.43 14.06 -12.97
CA ILE A 56 18.10 13.66 -13.41
C ILE A 56 18.08 12.16 -13.69
N VAL A 57 17.47 11.39 -12.78
CA VAL A 57 17.34 9.94 -12.90
C VAL A 57 15.95 9.54 -13.37
N LYS A 58 15.86 8.68 -14.38
CA LYS A 58 14.59 8.19 -14.91
C LYS A 58 13.94 7.24 -13.93
N MET A 59 12.65 7.47 -13.62
CA MET A 59 11.88 6.54 -12.78
C MET A 59 11.79 5.14 -13.39
N SER A 60 11.88 4.10 -12.53
CA SER A 60 11.57 2.74 -12.94
C SER A 60 10.10 2.61 -13.36
N LYS A 61 9.78 1.58 -14.16
CA LYS A 61 8.39 1.30 -14.58
C LYS A 61 7.45 1.14 -13.38
N ILE A 62 7.90 0.43 -12.34
CA ILE A 62 7.11 0.20 -11.11
C ILE A 62 6.86 1.54 -10.40
N LYS A 63 7.89 2.37 -10.20
CA LYS A 63 7.72 3.69 -9.56
C LYS A 63 6.74 4.57 -10.32
N LYS A 64 6.77 4.56 -11.66
CA LYS A 64 5.83 5.32 -12.48
C LYS A 64 4.39 4.83 -12.31
N LEU A 65 4.16 3.51 -12.40
CA LEU A 65 2.83 2.92 -12.18
C LEU A 65 2.29 3.21 -10.77
N THR A 66 3.15 3.14 -9.76
CA THR A 66 2.79 3.47 -8.38
C THR A 66 2.40 4.94 -8.25
N ALA A 67 3.18 5.87 -8.84
CA ALA A 67 2.86 7.30 -8.82
C ALA A 67 1.49 7.58 -9.45
N ASP A 68 1.21 6.99 -10.62
CA ASP A 68 -0.07 7.14 -11.31
C ASP A 68 -1.24 6.56 -10.48
N ALA A 69 -1.06 5.40 -9.86
CA ALA A 69 -2.07 4.75 -9.03
C ALA A 69 -2.36 5.56 -7.75
N MET A 70 -1.31 6.03 -7.06
CA MET A 70 -1.44 6.82 -5.83
C MET A 70 -2.08 8.18 -6.10
N THR A 71 -1.71 8.84 -7.19
CA THR A 71 -2.34 10.11 -7.59
C THR A 71 -3.84 9.91 -7.85
N ARG A 72 -4.23 8.87 -8.61
CA ARG A 72 -5.64 8.56 -8.86
C ARG A 72 -6.40 8.26 -7.57
N SER A 73 -5.82 7.45 -6.68
CA SER A 73 -6.45 7.13 -5.40
C SER A 73 -6.62 8.40 -4.55
N TRP A 74 -5.60 9.24 -4.47
CA TRP A 74 -5.66 10.48 -3.70
C TRP A 74 -6.79 11.42 -4.17
N LEU A 75 -6.95 11.56 -5.49
CA LEU A 75 -7.91 12.48 -6.09
C LEU A 75 -9.36 11.98 -6.05
N ASN A 76 -9.57 10.65 -6.04
CA ASN A 76 -10.90 10.07 -6.21
C ASN A 76 -11.48 9.42 -4.95
N VAL A 77 -10.67 9.22 -3.91
CA VAL A 77 -11.10 8.54 -2.69
C VAL A 77 -11.07 9.52 -1.51
N PRO A 78 -12.23 9.97 -1.02
CA PRO A 78 -12.33 10.70 0.24
C PRO A 78 -12.06 9.73 1.39
N ARG A 79 -10.77 9.57 1.74
CA ARG A 79 -10.36 8.59 2.74
C ARG A 79 -10.29 9.21 4.12
N ILE A 80 -10.65 8.40 5.10
CA ILE A 80 -10.48 8.66 6.53
C ILE A 80 -9.58 7.58 7.11
N THR A 81 -8.83 7.89 8.16
CA THR A 81 -8.05 6.91 8.91
C THR A 81 -8.49 6.91 10.36
N GLN A 82 -8.81 5.74 10.87
CA GLN A 82 -9.07 5.45 12.28
C GLN A 82 -7.87 4.72 12.87
N PHE A 83 -7.52 5.06 14.11
CA PHE A 83 -6.40 4.47 14.83
C PHE A 83 -6.92 3.70 16.04
N ASP A 84 -6.30 2.57 16.34
CA ASP A 84 -6.58 1.77 17.52
C ASP A 84 -5.34 0.97 17.92
N ASP A 85 -5.31 0.46 19.14
CA ASP A 85 -4.24 -0.40 19.66
C ASP A 85 -4.79 -1.80 19.96
N ALA A 86 -4.23 -2.84 19.36
CA ALA A 86 -4.54 -4.23 19.69
C ALA A 86 -3.55 -4.78 20.71
N ASP A 87 -4.06 -5.41 21.77
CA ASP A 87 -3.22 -6.14 22.72
C ASP A 87 -2.79 -7.48 22.15
N ILE A 88 -1.50 -7.63 21.84
CA ILE A 88 -0.93 -8.84 21.27
C ILE A 88 -0.13 -9.67 22.31
N THR A 89 -0.26 -9.38 23.59
CA THR A 89 0.53 -10.05 24.64
C THR A 89 0.32 -11.57 24.60
N ASP A 90 -0.94 -12.00 24.57
CA ASP A 90 -1.29 -13.42 24.58
C ASP A 90 -1.06 -14.07 23.20
N LEU A 91 -1.26 -13.32 22.10
CA LEU A 91 -0.90 -13.77 20.76
C LEU A 91 0.60 -14.08 20.65
N GLU A 92 1.46 -13.19 21.16
CA GLU A 92 2.92 -13.41 21.14
C GLU A 92 3.35 -14.56 22.02
N ALA A 93 2.71 -14.74 23.21
CA ALA A 93 2.93 -15.89 24.06
C ALA A 93 2.57 -17.20 23.34
N PHE A 94 1.41 -17.24 22.68
CA PHE A 94 0.98 -18.38 21.88
C PHE A 94 1.92 -18.64 20.70
N ARG A 95 2.24 -17.60 19.91
CA ARG A 95 3.18 -17.71 18.79
C ARG A 95 4.53 -18.30 19.23
N ASN A 96 5.06 -17.84 20.37
CA ASN A 96 6.32 -18.33 20.92
C ASN A 96 6.22 -19.81 21.37
N SER A 97 5.10 -20.24 21.94
CA SER A 97 4.88 -21.65 22.30
C SER A 97 4.84 -22.57 21.07
N MET A 98 4.39 -22.07 19.92
CA MET A 98 4.32 -22.82 18.67
C MET A 98 5.62 -22.86 17.87
N LYS A 99 6.68 -22.19 18.34
CA LYS A 99 7.95 -22.04 17.60
C LYS A 99 8.58 -23.39 17.25
N ALA A 100 8.67 -24.32 18.21
CA ALA A 100 9.26 -25.64 17.99
C ALA A 100 8.46 -26.46 16.97
N GLU A 101 7.12 -26.35 16.96
CA GLU A 101 6.27 -27.02 15.97
C GLU A 101 6.44 -26.39 14.59
N ALA A 102 6.48 -25.07 14.50
CA ALA A 102 6.73 -24.36 13.26
C ALA A 102 8.08 -24.76 12.64
N GLU A 103 9.14 -24.84 13.44
CA GLU A 103 10.47 -25.29 13.00
C GLU A 103 10.46 -26.72 12.46
N LYS A 104 9.76 -27.66 13.14
CA LYS A 104 9.59 -29.05 12.67
C LYS A 104 8.87 -29.11 11.32
N ARG A 105 7.94 -28.20 11.04
CA ARG A 105 7.21 -28.10 9.78
C ARG A 105 7.98 -27.33 8.69
N GLY A 106 9.12 -26.72 9.03
CA GLY A 106 9.86 -25.86 8.12
C GLY A 106 9.15 -24.51 7.85
N SER A 107 8.15 -24.16 8.65
CA SER A 107 7.36 -22.93 8.52
C SER A 107 7.93 -21.82 9.40
N LYS A 108 7.87 -20.58 8.90
CA LYS A 108 8.25 -19.39 9.69
C LYS A 108 7.01 -18.66 10.18
N LEU A 109 6.65 -18.87 11.44
CA LEU A 109 5.47 -18.26 12.04
C LEU A 109 5.81 -16.88 12.62
N THR A 110 5.41 -15.83 11.88
CA THR A 110 5.49 -14.41 12.29
C THR A 110 4.13 -13.92 12.80
N PRO A 111 4.01 -12.72 13.41
CA PRO A 111 2.69 -12.16 13.78
C PRO A 111 1.75 -11.94 12.57
N LEU A 112 2.28 -11.70 11.37
CA LEU A 112 1.48 -11.34 10.20
C LEU A 112 0.41 -12.39 9.81
N PRO A 113 0.67 -13.71 9.76
CA PRO A 113 -0.37 -14.71 9.51
C PRO A 113 -1.56 -14.65 10.47
N PHE A 114 -1.32 -14.32 11.75
CA PHE A 114 -2.39 -14.13 12.74
C PHE A 114 -3.24 -12.90 12.41
N ILE A 115 -2.60 -11.79 12.04
CA ILE A 115 -3.28 -10.55 11.63
C ILE A 115 -4.09 -10.81 10.36
N VAL A 116 -3.53 -11.52 9.37
CA VAL A 116 -4.24 -11.89 8.13
C VAL A 116 -5.48 -12.72 8.45
N LYS A 117 -5.37 -13.70 9.35
CA LYS A 117 -6.52 -14.53 9.76
C LYS A 117 -7.58 -13.71 10.50
N ALA A 118 -7.17 -12.81 11.39
CA ALA A 118 -8.07 -11.92 12.11
C ALA A 118 -8.79 -10.92 11.16
N VAL A 119 -8.07 -10.34 10.19
CA VAL A 119 -8.66 -9.48 9.15
C VAL A 119 -9.62 -10.28 8.27
N ALA A 120 -9.30 -11.52 7.91
CA ALA A 120 -10.20 -12.37 7.13
C ALA A 120 -11.51 -12.66 7.89
N ALA A 121 -11.43 -12.93 9.19
CA ALA A 121 -12.62 -13.09 10.04
C ALA A 121 -13.42 -11.78 10.15
N ALA A 122 -12.73 -10.64 10.33
CA ALA A 122 -13.38 -9.34 10.39
C ALA A 122 -14.11 -8.98 9.10
N LEU A 123 -13.57 -9.31 7.92
CA LEU A 123 -14.23 -9.09 6.61
C LEU A 123 -15.48 -9.96 6.42
N VAL A 124 -15.53 -11.11 7.09
CA VAL A 124 -16.72 -11.97 7.10
C VAL A 124 -17.79 -11.42 8.06
N ALA A 125 -17.37 -10.98 9.25
CA ALA A 125 -18.25 -10.45 10.30
C ALA A 125 -18.80 -9.06 9.93
N GLU A 126 -17.99 -8.21 9.29
CA GLU A 126 -18.33 -6.85 8.87
C GLU A 126 -18.16 -6.70 7.34
N PRO A 127 -19.13 -7.19 6.55
CA PRO A 127 -19.04 -7.24 5.09
C PRO A 127 -18.98 -5.87 4.40
N SER A 128 -19.25 -4.78 5.11
CA SER A 128 -19.14 -3.40 4.62
C SER A 128 -17.72 -3.05 4.12
N PHE A 129 -16.69 -3.77 4.60
CA PHE A 129 -15.32 -3.64 4.11
C PHE A 129 -14.97 -4.57 2.95
N ASN A 130 -15.80 -5.59 2.67
CA ASN A 130 -15.55 -6.53 1.57
C ASN A 130 -16.29 -6.12 0.29
N VAL A 131 -16.17 -4.85 -0.08
CA VAL A 131 -16.87 -4.25 -1.21
C VAL A 131 -15.94 -3.48 -2.14
N SER A 132 -16.46 -3.02 -3.27
CA SER A 132 -15.87 -2.00 -4.14
C SER A 132 -16.96 -1.03 -4.58
N VAL A 133 -16.62 0.23 -4.77
CA VAL A 133 -17.50 1.20 -5.43
C VAL A 133 -17.52 0.87 -6.92
N HIS A 134 -18.68 0.65 -7.49
CA HIS A 134 -18.83 0.36 -8.91
C HIS A 134 -18.54 1.60 -9.77
N GLN A 135 -18.22 1.39 -11.04
CA GLN A 135 -17.80 2.46 -11.95
C GLN A 135 -18.90 3.49 -12.26
N ASP A 136 -20.17 3.09 -12.10
CA ASP A 136 -21.34 4.00 -12.25
C ASP A 136 -21.43 5.05 -11.12
N GLY A 137 -20.70 4.86 -10.02
CA GLY A 137 -20.76 5.73 -8.85
C GLY A 137 -22.03 5.61 -8.02
N GLU A 138 -22.98 4.75 -8.41
CA GLU A 138 -24.31 4.57 -7.80
C GLU A 138 -24.46 3.19 -7.14
N SER A 139 -23.59 2.23 -7.49
CA SER A 139 -23.67 0.84 -7.03
C SER A 139 -22.46 0.41 -6.22
N ILE A 140 -22.66 -0.57 -5.33
CA ILE A 140 -21.59 -1.23 -4.56
C ILE A 140 -21.53 -2.71 -4.94
N VAL A 141 -20.32 -3.17 -5.25
CA VAL A 141 -20.04 -4.57 -5.54
C VAL A 141 -19.69 -5.30 -4.25
N HIS A 142 -20.54 -6.20 -3.76
CA HIS A 142 -20.25 -7.08 -2.63
C HIS A 142 -19.46 -8.30 -3.09
N LYS A 143 -18.27 -8.50 -2.57
CA LYS A 143 -17.42 -9.66 -2.87
C LYS A 143 -17.83 -10.85 -1.99
N LYS A 144 -17.94 -12.02 -2.60
CA LYS A 144 -18.28 -13.28 -1.89
C LYS A 144 -17.04 -14.16 -1.67
N PHE A 145 -15.87 -13.55 -1.72
CA PHE A 145 -14.57 -14.16 -1.49
C PHE A 145 -13.73 -13.22 -0.62
N VAL A 146 -12.75 -13.77 0.10
CA VAL A 146 -11.86 -13.00 0.98
C VAL A 146 -10.42 -13.20 0.50
N HIS A 147 -9.89 -12.21 -0.20
CA HIS A 147 -8.52 -12.21 -0.71
C HIS A 147 -7.77 -11.02 -0.12
N ILE A 148 -6.64 -11.27 0.54
CA ILE A 148 -5.91 -10.25 1.28
C ILE A 148 -4.60 -9.93 0.60
N GLY A 149 -4.43 -8.68 0.21
CA GLY A 149 -3.18 -8.13 -0.29
C GLY A 149 -2.19 -7.90 0.86
N ILE A 150 -0.94 -8.27 0.64
CA ILE A 150 0.15 -8.03 1.61
C ILE A 150 1.16 -7.09 0.96
N ALA A 151 1.35 -5.91 1.52
CA ALA A 151 2.35 -4.97 1.03
C ALA A 151 3.76 -5.49 1.35
N VAL A 152 4.58 -5.66 0.31
CA VAL A 152 5.97 -6.13 0.40
C VAL A 152 6.88 -5.08 -0.20
N ASP A 153 7.80 -4.57 0.60
CA ASP A 153 8.87 -3.70 0.13
C ASP A 153 9.92 -4.49 -0.65
N THR A 154 10.32 -3.93 -1.80
CA THR A 154 11.31 -4.54 -2.69
C THR A 154 12.29 -3.47 -3.20
N PRO A 155 13.50 -3.85 -3.64
CA PRO A 155 14.46 -2.90 -4.21
C PRO A 155 13.91 -2.08 -5.39
N ASN A 156 12.92 -2.61 -6.10
CA ASN A 156 12.32 -1.95 -7.26
C ASN A 156 11.06 -1.13 -6.94
N GLY A 157 10.59 -1.16 -5.69
CA GLY A 157 9.37 -0.50 -5.21
C GLY A 157 8.43 -1.44 -4.47
N LEU A 158 7.29 -0.92 -4.01
CA LEU A 158 6.29 -1.68 -3.26
C LEU A 158 5.46 -2.56 -4.21
N LEU A 159 5.34 -3.84 -3.86
CA LEU A 159 4.46 -4.81 -4.54
C LEU A 159 3.45 -5.37 -3.54
N VAL A 160 2.25 -5.73 -4.04
CA VAL A 160 1.16 -6.23 -3.19
C VAL A 160 0.67 -7.58 -3.73
N PRO A 161 1.37 -8.69 -3.40
CA PRO A 161 0.85 -10.03 -3.67
C PRO A 161 -0.42 -10.30 -2.87
N VAL A 162 -1.30 -11.17 -3.41
CA VAL A 162 -2.63 -11.47 -2.88
C VAL A 162 -2.72 -12.91 -2.39
N VAL A 163 -2.98 -13.06 -1.10
CA VAL A 163 -3.36 -14.34 -0.47
C VAL A 163 -4.83 -14.60 -0.73
N ARG A 164 -5.13 -15.64 -1.51
CA ARG A 164 -6.51 -15.96 -1.91
C ARG A 164 -7.22 -16.81 -0.86
N ASN A 165 -8.54 -16.60 -0.71
CA ASN A 165 -9.40 -17.38 0.22
C ASN A 165 -8.78 -17.47 1.64
N ALA A 166 -8.33 -16.34 2.17
CA ALA A 166 -7.66 -16.28 3.47
C ALA A 166 -8.56 -16.74 4.62
N ASP A 167 -9.87 -16.58 4.48
CA ASP A 167 -10.91 -17.06 5.40
C ASP A 167 -10.89 -18.58 5.57
N LYS A 168 -10.58 -19.35 4.49
CA LYS A 168 -10.61 -20.82 4.44
C LYS A 168 -9.30 -21.48 4.84
N LYS A 169 -8.23 -20.71 4.99
CA LYS A 169 -6.88 -21.22 5.25
C LYS A 169 -6.55 -21.27 6.74
N GLY A 170 -5.83 -22.32 7.12
CA GLY A 170 -5.25 -22.45 8.45
C GLY A 170 -4.02 -21.53 8.62
N LEU A 171 -3.60 -21.36 9.88
CA LEU A 171 -2.54 -20.41 10.23
C LEU A 171 -1.19 -20.76 9.57
N PHE A 172 -0.79 -22.02 9.57
CA PHE A 172 0.46 -22.47 8.94
C PHE A 172 0.40 -22.33 7.42
N GLU A 173 -0.73 -22.66 6.80
CA GLU A 173 -0.92 -22.48 5.36
C GLU A 173 -0.80 -21.01 4.95
N LEU A 174 -1.38 -20.11 5.74
CA LEU A 174 -1.21 -18.66 5.55
C LEU A 174 0.26 -18.24 5.71
N ALA A 175 0.94 -18.76 6.74
CA ALA A 175 2.35 -18.44 7.00
C ALA A 175 3.23 -18.85 5.81
N ASP A 176 3.06 -20.06 5.30
CA ASP A 176 3.86 -20.59 4.19
C ASP A 176 3.58 -19.84 2.89
N GLU A 177 2.31 -19.58 2.55
CA GLU A 177 1.94 -18.83 1.35
C GLU A 177 2.46 -17.38 1.40
N ILE A 178 2.32 -16.69 2.53
CA ILE A 178 2.86 -15.34 2.72
C ILE A 178 4.37 -15.33 2.52
N ASN A 179 5.10 -16.29 3.09
CA ASN A 179 6.55 -16.38 2.94
C ASN A 179 6.97 -16.62 1.48
N VAL A 180 6.27 -17.51 0.76
CA VAL A 180 6.50 -17.79 -0.65
C VAL A 180 6.25 -16.55 -1.51
N LEU A 181 5.10 -15.89 -1.32
CA LEU A 181 4.74 -14.69 -2.07
C LEU A 181 5.70 -13.53 -1.79
N ALA A 182 6.08 -13.30 -0.53
CA ALA A 182 7.03 -12.27 -0.15
C ALA A 182 8.43 -12.52 -0.74
N LYS A 183 8.86 -13.79 -0.81
CA LYS A 183 10.11 -14.15 -1.49
C LYS A 183 10.04 -13.88 -2.98
N LYS A 184 8.97 -14.34 -3.66
CA LYS A 184 8.75 -14.06 -5.08
C LYS A 184 8.72 -12.56 -5.37
N ALA A 185 8.12 -11.74 -4.49
CA ALA A 185 8.08 -10.29 -4.62
C ALA A 185 9.50 -9.69 -4.63
N ARG A 186 10.31 -10.04 -3.64
CA ARG A 186 11.71 -9.57 -3.53
C ARG A 186 12.59 -10.05 -4.67
N ASP A 187 12.38 -11.27 -5.15
CA ASP A 187 13.10 -11.86 -6.28
C ASP A 187 12.61 -11.33 -7.65
N GLY A 188 11.58 -10.47 -7.69
CA GLY A 188 10.99 -9.97 -8.94
C GLY A 188 10.27 -11.03 -9.79
N LYS A 189 9.80 -12.11 -9.16
CA LYS A 189 9.19 -13.28 -9.82
C LYS A 189 7.67 -13.36 -9.64
N LEU A 190 7.02 -12.33 -9.10
CA LEU A 190 5.55 -12.27 -9.02
C LEU A 190 4.94 -12.16 -10.41
N THR A 191 3.92 -12.95 -10.63
CA THR A 191 3.08 -12.85 -11.84
C THR A 191 2.00 -11.78 -11.65
N PRO A 192 1.49 -11.15 -12.72
CA PRO A 192 0.35 -10.22 -12.64
C PRO A 192 -0.88 -10.83 -11.95
N ALA A 193 -1.14 -12.13 -12.16
CA ALA A 193 -2.25 -12.85 -11.54
C ALA A 193 -2.12 -12.94 -10.02
N GLU A 194 -0.90 -13.00 -9.48
CA GLU A 194 -0.64 -13.05 -8.04
C GLU A 194 -0.81 -11.68 -7.36
N MET A 195 -0.96 -10.59 -8.13
CA MET A 195 -1.13 -9.21 -7.65
C MET A 195 -2.54 -8.65 -7.88
N GLN A 196 -3.48 -9.47 -8.34
CA GLN A 196 -4.84 -9.03 -8.69
C GLN A 196 -5.91 -9.73 -7.86
N GLY A 197 -7.05 -9.06 -7.73
CA GLY A 197 -8.25 -9.61 -7.08
C GLY A 197 -8.25 -9.49 -5.55
N GLY A 198 -7.40 -8.64 -4.97
CA GLY A 198 -7.46 -8.31 -3.55
C GLY A 198 -8.78 -7.65 -3.16
N CYS A 199 -9.23 -7.94 -1.95
CA CYS A 199 -10.43 -7.35 -1.35
C CYS A 199 -10.06 -6.27 -0.33
N PHE A 200 -8.93 -6.46 0.31
CA PHE A 200 -8.41 -5.65 1.41
C PHE A 200 -6.90 -5.83 1.50
N THR A 201 -6.17 -4.78 1.81
CA THR A 201 -4.70 -4.83 1.90
C THR A 201 -4.22 -4.65 3.34
N ILE A 202 -3.16 -5.37 3.71
CA ILE A 202 -2.42 -5.16 4.95
C ILE A 202 -1.02 -4.62 4.60
N SER A 203 -0.71 -3.45 5.15
CA SER A 203 0.61 -2.81 5.04
C SER A 203 1.28 -2.82 6.40
N SER A 204 2.31 -3.66 6.57
CA SER A 204 3.05 -3.76 7.82
C SER A 204 4.43 -3.15 7.68
N LEU A 205 4.71 -2.12 8.48
CA LEU A 205 6.05 -1.52 8.59
C LEU A 205 6.94 -2.28 9.57
N GLY A 206 6.37 -3.18 10.37
CA GLY A 206 7.11 -4.01 11.33
C GLY A 206 8.01 -3.17 12.22
N ALA A 207 9.28 -3.56 12.35
CA ALA A 207 10.26 -2.89 13.21
C ALA A 207 10.60 -1.44 12.77
N MET A 208 10.35 -1.07 11.51
CA MET A 208 10.60 0.28 10.98
C MET A 208 9.45 1.25 11.29
N GLY A 209 8.27 0.75 11.66
CA GLY A 209 7.09 1.57 11.90
C GLY A 209 7.20 2.42 13.17
N GLY A 210 6.60 3.62 13.13
CA GLY A 210 6.35 4.47 14.30
C GLY A 210 5.09 4.06 15.07
N ASN A 211 4.39 5.04 15.64
CA ASN A 211 3.18 4.82 16.42
C ASN A 211 1.91 4.68 15.53
N GLY A 212 2.01 4.99 14.25
CA GLY A 212 0.92 4.92 13.28
C GLY A 212 1.29 5.63 11.98
N PHE A 213 0.54 5.36 10.93
CA PHE A 213 0.63 6.05 9.63
C PHE A 213 -0.72 5.94 8.91
N THR A 214 -0.92 6.72 7.86
CA THR A 214 -2.16 6.74 7.08
C THR A 214 -1.95 6.05 5.74
N PRO A 215 -2.19 4.74 5.62
CA PRO A 215 -2.00 4.03 4.37
C PRO A 215 -2.98 4.48 3.29
N MET A 216 -2.56 4.38 2.02
CA MET A 216 -3.39 4.71 0.87
C MET A 216 -4.23 3.52 0.46
N VAL A 217 -5.53 3.73 0.26
CA VAL A 217 -6.46 2.70 -0.23
C VAL A 217 -6.14 2.35 -1.68
N SER A 218 -6.15 1.07 -2.03
CA SER A 218 -5.90 0.56 -3.39
C SER A 218 -7.16 0.62 -4.26
N ALA A 219 -7.60 1.84 -4.57
CA ALA A 219 -8.77 2.05 -5.41
C ALA A 219 -8.47 1.69 -6.91
N PRO A 220 -9.49 1.21 -7.65
CA PRO A 220 -10.92 1.08 -7.28
C PRO A 220 -11.28 -0.28 -6.67
N THR A 221 -10.33 -1.20 -6.53
CA THR A 221 -10.64 -2.59 -6.16
C THR A 221 -10.92 -2.80 -4.67
N GLU A 222 -10.41 -1.92 -3.82
CA GLU A 222 -10.52 -2.03 -2.38
C GLU A 222 -11.08 -0.74 -1.78
N VAL A 223 -11.80 -0.88 -0.67
CA VAL A 223 -12.31 0.26 0.12
C VAL A 223 -11.62 0.42 1.46
N GLY A 224 -10.74 -0.50 1.82
CA GLY A 224 -10.02 -0.47 3.09
C GLY A 224 -8.61 -1.04 3.02
N ILE A 225 -7.75 -0.50 3.86
CA ILE A 225 -6.38 -0.96 4.08
C ILE A 225 -6.00 -0.82 5.54
N LEU A 226 -5.37 -1.86 6.10
CA LEU A 226 -4.87 -1.87 7.46
C LEU A 226 -3.37 -1.57 7.48
N GLY A 227 -2.98 -0.50 8.16
CA GLY A 227 -1.60 -0.22 8.53
C GLY A 227 -1.27 -0.88 9.86
N VAL A 228 -0.15 -1.58 9.92
CA VAL A 228 0.36 -2.24 11.13
C VAL A 228 1.72 -1.63 11.46
N SER A 229 1.82 -0.97 12.62
CA SER A 229 3.02 -0.33 13.11
C SER A 229 3.82 -1.24 14.06
N ARG A 230 4.87 -0.71 14.69
CA ARG A 230 5.70 -1.47 15.61
C ARG A 230 5.00 -1.68 16.95
N ALA A 231 4.89 -2.93 17.41
CA ALA A 231 4.40 -3.26 18.74
C ALA A 231 5.29 -2.64 19.83
N GLN A 232 4.66 -2.20 20.92
CA GLN A 232 5.30 -1.49 22.02
C GLN A 232 4.73 -1.94 23.36
N MET A 233 5.57 -2.03 24.38
CA MET A 233 5.08 -2.18 25.74
C MET A 233 4.44 -0.89 26.21
N LYS A 234 3.15 -0.94 26.57
CA LYS A 234 2.39 0.19 27.12
C LYS A 234 1.77 -0.17 28.45
N PRO A 235 1.66 0.78 29.40
CA PRO A 235 0.89 0.56 30.61
C PRO A 235 -0.60 0.58 30.27
N VAL A 236 -1.32 -0.49 30.59
CA VAL A 236 -2.77 -0.59 30.38
C VAL A 236 -3.45 -0.74 31.73
N TRP A 237 -4.49 0.03 31.98
CA TRP A 237 -5.28 -0.05 33.20
C TRP A 237 -6.18 -1.28 33.19
N ASN A 238 -6.04 -2.16 34.19
CA ASN A 238 -6.82 -3.39 34.29
C ASN A 238 -8.05 -3.28 35.22
N GLY A 239 -8.37 -2.05 35.67
CA GLY A 239 -9.42 -1.78 36.63
C GLY A 239 -8.90 -1.58 38.07
N LYS A 240 -7.63 -1.95 38.35
CA LYS A 240 -7.01 -1.88 39.67
C LYS A 240 -5.63 -1.22 39.63
N GLU A 241 -4.81 -1.56 38.67
CA GLU A 241 -3.44 -1.10 38.51
C GLU A 241 -3.04 -1.05 37.03
N PHE A 242 -1.94 -0.35 36.72
CA PHE A 242 -1.35 -0.37 35.39
C PHE A 242 -0.47 -1.62 35.23
N ILE A 243 -0.81 -2.42 34.23
CA ILE A 243 -0.03 -3.61 33.87
C ILE A 243 0.65 -3.40 32.51
N PRO A 244 1.86 -3.93 32.30
CA PRO A 244 2.52 -3.87 31.00
C PRO A 244 1.83 -4.81 30.01
N ARG A 245 1.42 -4.26 28.84
CA ARG A 245 0.85 -5.04 27.73
C ARG A 245 1.60 -4.73 26.45
N ASN A 246 1.75 -5.72 25.57
CA ASN A 246 2.36 -5.52 24.27
C ASN A 246 1.30 -5.05 23.27
N MET A 247 1.26 -3.76 23.01
CA MET A 247 0.25 -3.10 22.20
C MET A 247 0.73 -2.91 20.77
N LEU A 248 -0.08 -3.35 19.81
CA LEU A 248 0.16 -3.22 18.38
C LEU A 248 -0.68 -2.08 17.82
N PRO A 249 -0.05 -0.95 17.42
CA PRO A 249 -0.80 0.15 16.81
C PRO A 249 -1.30 -0.22 15.43
N LEU A 250 -2.58 -0.02 15.20
CA LEU A 250 -3.30 -0.27 13.97
C LEU A 250 -3.85 1.03 13.39
N SER A 251 -3.80 1.15 12.06
CA SER A 251 -4.31 2.30 11.33
C SER A 251 -5.19 1.80 10.19
N LEU A 252 -6.50 1.95 10.31
CA LEU A 252 -7.47 1.57 9.30
C LEU A 252 -7.82 2.77 8.43
N SER A 253 -7.36 2.78 7.17
CA SER A 253 -7.81 3.78 6.18
C SER A 253 -8.89 3.19 5.30
N TYR A 254 -9.93 3.98 5.01
CA TYR A 254 -11.07 3.51 4.22
C TYR A 254 -11.67 4.61 3.34
N ASP A 255 -12.37 4.17 2.28
CA ASP A 255 -13.12 5.01 1.37
C ASP A 255 -14.47 5.40 1.99
N HIS A 256 -14.61 6.67 2.37
CA HIS A 256 -15.81 7.15 3.07
C HIS A 256 -17.06 7.24 2.16
N ARG A 257 -16.93 6.93 0.87
CA ARG A 257 -18.10 6.77 -0.03
C ARG A 257 -18.82 5.44 0.20
N ALA A 258 -18.07 4.40 0.61
CA ALA A 258 -18.59 3.05 0.79
C ALA A 258 -18.74 2.65 2.27
N VAL A 259 -17.89 3.18 3.13
CA VAL A 259 -17.80 2.81 4.55
C VAL A 259 -17.96 4.04 5.42
N ASN A 260 -18.83 3.99 6.41
CA ASN A 260 -19.01 5.08 7.38
C ASN A 260 -18.23 4.81 8.69
N GLY A 261 -18.17 5.83 9.57
CA GLY A 261 -17.40 5.75 10.81
C GLY A 261 -17.89 4.67 11.78
N ALA A 262 -19.20 4.36 11.79
CA ALA A 262 -19.74 3.30 12.65
C ALA A 262 -19.34 1.91 12.14
N ASP A 263 -19.34 1.70 10.82
CA ASP A 263 -18.87 0.45 10.20
C ASP A 263 -17.39 0.22 10.52
N ALA A 264 -16.59 1.27 10.41
CA ALA A 264 -15.16 1.22 10.72
C ALA A 264 -14.92 0.95 12.23
N GLY A 265 -15.72 1.56 13.10
CA GLY A 265 -15.67 1.30 14.54
C GLY A 265 -15.99 -0.16 14.88
N ARG A 266 -17.05 -0.75 14.29
CA ARG A 266 -17.40 -2.18 14.47
C ARG A 266 -16.29 -3.09 13.96
N PHE A 267 -15.78 -2.81 12.75
CA PHE A 267 -14.67 -3.58 12.17
C PHE A 267 -13.43 -3.57 13.08
N MET A 268 -13.01 -2.39 13.55
CA MET A 268 -11.84 -2.28 14.44
C MET A 268 -12.07 -2.96 15.78
N THR A 269 -13.24 -2.79 16.40
CA THR A 269 -13.59 -3.45 17.66
C THR A 269 -13.56 -4.98 17.51
N TYR A 270 -14.12 -5.51 16.43
CA TYR A 270 -14.06 -6.94 16.15
C TYR A 270 -12.61 -7.40 15.94
N LEU A 271 -11.86 -6.69 15.09
CA LEU A 271 -10.47 -7.02 14.75
C LEU A 271 -9.57 -7.03 15.97
N THR A 272 -9.59 -5.96 16.79
CA THR A 272 -8.78 -5.86 18.01
C THR A 272 -9.18 -6.91 19.05
N GLY A 273 -10.48 -7.20 19.14
CA GLY A 273 -11.00 -8.27 20.00
C GLY A 273 -10.52 -9.67 19.60
N VAL A 274 -10.46 -9.97 18.29
CA VAL A 274 -9.93 -11.25 17.78
C VAL A 274 -8.42 -11.34 17.96
N ILE A 275 -7.68 -10.25 17.70
CA ILE A 275 -6.22 -10.21 17.88
C ILE A 275 -5.87 -10.39 19.37
N GLY A 276 -6.67 -9.79 20.28
CA GLY A 276 -6.47 -9.89 21.73
C GLY A 276 -6.82 -11.27 22.32
N ASP A 277 -7.73 -12.00 21.67
CA ASP A 277 -8.09 -13.37 22.05
C ASP A 277 -8.34 -14.23 20.81
N LEU A 278 -7.32 -14.99 20.40
CA LEU A 278 -7.37 -15.84 19.21
C LEU A 278 -8.43 -16.96 19.28
N ARG A 279 -8.93 -17.31 20.47
CA ARG A 279 -10.02 -18.30 20.64
C ARG A 279 -11.31 -17.84 19.96
N ARG A 280 -11.50 -16.54 19.79
CA ARG A 280 -12.63 -15.96 19.05
C ARG A 280 -12.67 -16.36 17.56
N LEU A 281 -11.54 -16.84 17.01
CA LEU A 281 -11.50 -17.39 15.65
C LEU A 281 -12.20 -18.76 15.52
N LEU A 282 -12.56 -19.37 16.65
CA LEU A 282 -13.27 -20.67 16.71
C LEU A 282 -14.79 -20.51 16.81
N LEU A 283 -15.28 -19.28 17.05
CA LEU A 283 -16.69 -18.94 17.18
C LEU A 283 -17.27 -18.41 15.85
#